data_64fb45e7ba13ca7686ad696858e54d9d
#
_entry.id   64fb45e7ba13ca7686ad696858e54d9d
#
_cell.length_a   1.000
_cell.length_b   1.000
_cell.length_c   1.000
_cell.angle_alpha   90.00
_cell.angle_beta   90.00
_cell.angle_gamma   90.00
#
_symmetry.space_group_name_H-M   'P 1'
#
loop_
_entity.id
_entity.type
_entity.pdbx_description
1 polymer ?
#
loop_
_entity_poly.entity_id
_entity_poly.type
_entity_poly.pdbx_seq_one_letter_code
_entity_poly.pdbx_strand_id
1 'polypeptide(L)'
;ANVRIQGDIQILGKNIYDPDVSLVELRKTVGMVFQRPNPLPISVYENVVFGLRLHTPRLRLKKYALDAAVEKSLKEVGLWDDLKDRLQMRATDLQLEQQQKLCIARLLPLKPEVILMDEPCSALDVAGTRSVEEEMFEMRGQYTIVIVTHNMAQARRVSDECIFMLLGEV
;
A
#
# COMPACT_ATOMS: atom_id res chain seq x y z
N ALA A 1 -19.70 -0.28 19.22
CA ALA A 1 -18.91 0.23 20.34
C ALA A 1 -18.56 1.68 20.03
N ASN A 2 -18.86 2.60 20.96
CA ASN A 2 -18.45 3.99 20.81
C ASN A 2 -16.97 4.09 21.21
N VAL A 3 -16.11 4.24 20.23
CA VAL A 3 -14.69 4.53 20.45
C VAL A 3 -14.58 6.04 20.66
N ARG A 4 -13.98 6.45 21.75
CA ARG A 4 -13.65 7.85 22.03
C ARG A 4 -12.15 8.05 21.78
N ILE A 5 -11.83 8.97 20.87
CA ILE A 5 -10.46 9.35 20.56
C ILE A 5 -10.17 10.67 21.25
N GLN A 6 -9.02 10.81 21.91
CA GLN A 6 -8.53 12.04 22.51
C GLN A 6 -7.08 12.26 22.06
N GLY A 7 -6.72 13.50 21.73
CA GLY A 7 -5.41 13.89 21.21
C GLY A 7 -5.46 14.32 19.76
N ASP A 8 -4.31 14.68 19.22
CA ASP A 8 -4.13 15.17 17.86
C ASP A 8 -3.33 14.16 17.04
N ILE A 9 -3.77 13.91 15.81
CA ILE A 9 -2.98 13.15 14.82
C ILE A 9 -2.68 14.09 13.67
N GLN A 10 -1.41 14.38 13.47
CA GLN A 10 -0.96 15.25 12.39
C GLN A 10 -0.32 14.43 11.27
N ILE A 11 -0.79 14.64 10.04
CA ILE A 11 -0.20 14.07 8.83
C ILE A 11 0.15 15.25 7.92
N LEU A 12 1.42 15.34 7.51
CA LEU A 12 1.93 16.43 6.67
C LEU A 12 1.57 17.82 7.21
N GLY A 13 1.66 17.99 8.54
CA GLY A 13 1.40 19.25 9.23
C GLY A 13 -0.08 19.63 9.38
N LYS A 14 -1.02 18.72 9.05
CA LYS A 14 -2.47 18.92 9.22
C LYS A 14 -3.03 17.93 10.21
N ASN A 15 -3.84 18.42 11.16
CA ASN A 15 -4.58 17.54 12.04
C ASN A 15 -5.72 16.87 11.26
N ILE A 16 -5.73 15.54 11.24
CA ILE A 16 -6.73 14.76 10.47
C ILE A 16 -8.17 14.91 10.98
N TYR A 17 -8.35 15.48 12.19
CA TYR A 17 -9.66 15.73 12.79
C TYR A 17 -10.20 17.14 12.52
N ASP A 18 -9.43 17.99 11.84
CA ASP A 18 -9.90 19.34 11.52
C ASP A 18 -11.12 19.27 10.59
N PRO A 19 -12.15 20.12 10.81
CA PRO A 19 -13.40 20.07 10.03
C PRO A 19 -13.24 20.35 8.53
N ASP A 20 -12.17 20.99 8.12
CA ASP A 20 -11.83 21.35 6.74
C ASP A 20 -11.01 20.26 6.03
N VAL A 21 -10.59 19.20 6.74
CA VAL A 21 -9.85 18.10 6.14
C VAL A 21 -10.76 17.19 5.33
N SER A 22 -10.53 17.15 4.02
CA SER A 22 -11.20 16.18 3.15
C SER A 22 -10.66 14.78 3.35
N LEU A 23 -11.47 13.87 3.89
CA LEU A 23 -11.11 12.46 4.06
C LEU A 23 -10.81 11.77 2.72
N VAL A 24 -11.39 12.24 1.61
CA VAL A 24 -11.11 11.72 0.26
C VAL A 24 -9.69 12.06 -0.15
N GLU A 25 -9.27 13.32 0.02
CA GLU A 25 -7.91 13.74 -0.30
C GLU A 25 -6.89 13.12 0.67
N LEU A 26 -7.20 13.04 1.95
CA LEU A 26 -6.35 12.35 2.93
C LEU A 26 -6.08 10.90 2.52
N ARG A 27 -7.11 10.16 2.09
CA ARG A 27 -6.98 8.75 1.66
C ARG A 27 -6.26 8.56 0.32
N LYS A 28 -6.06 9.60 -0.46
CA LYS A 28 -5.15 9.57 -1.62
C LYS A 28 -3.70 9.72 -1.18
N THR A 29 -3.47 10.61 -0.20
CA THR A 29 -2.14 10.93 0.31
C THR A 29 -1.61 9.83 1.22
N VAL A 30 -2.49 9.15 1.95
CA VAL A 30 -2.16 8.07 2.88
C VAL A 30 -2.74 6.77 2.37
N GLY A 31 -1.88 5.90 1.85
CA GLY A 31 -2.24 4.54 1.45
C GLY A 31 -2.23 3.58 2.65
N MET A 32 -3.00 2.49 2.58
CA MET A 32 -3.00 1.46 3.61
C MET A 32 -2.94 0.06 3.02
N VAL A 33 -2.03 -0.75 3.55
CA VAL A 33 -1.86 -2.17 3.27
C VAL A 33 -2.24 -2.96 4.51
N PHE A 34 -3.14 -3.92 4.36
CA PHE A 34 -3.68 -4.70 5.47
C PHE A 34 -2.89 -5.99 5.70
N GLN A 35 -3.01 -6.54 6.89
CA GLN A 35 -2.39 -7.78 7.34
C GLN A 35 -2.69 -8.98 6.40
N ARG A 36 -3.93 -9.10 5.95
CA ARG A 36 -4.32 -10.08 4.94
C ARG A 36 -4.44 -9.39 3.59
N PRO A 37 -3.80 -9.91 2.54
CA PRO A 37 -3.97 -9.41 1.19
C PRO A 37 -5.46 -9.32 0.83
N ASN A 38 -5.87 -8.18 0.31
CA ASN A 38 -7.25 -7.91 -0.04
C ASN A 38 -7.38 -7.35 -1.47
N PRO A 39 -6.85 -8.04 -2.49
CA PRO A 39 -7.06 -7.61 -3.85
C PRO A 39 -8.56 -7.61 -4.18
N LEU A 40 -8.98 -6.66 -4.98
CA LEU A 40 -10.35 -6.65 -5.48
C LEU A 40 -10.57 -7.87 -6.40
N PRO A 41 -11.77 -8.49 -6.43
CA PRO A 41 -12.05 -9.68 -7.24
C PRO A 41 -12.23 -9.35 -8.75
N ILE A 42 -11.34 -8.54 -9.28
CA ILE A 42 -11.23 -8.09 -10.66
C ILE A 42 -9.82 -8.43 -11.17
N SER A 43 -9.49 -8.04 -12.41
CA SER A 43 -8.17 -8.34 -12.97
C SER A 43 -7.03 -7.62 -12.25
N VAL A 44 -5.79 -8.09 -12.45
CA VAL A 44 -4.57 -7.42 -11.99
C VAL A 44 -4.53 -5.98 -12.49
N TYR A 45 -4.76 -5.79 -13.80
CA TYR A 45 -4.83 -4.47 -14.43
C TYR A 45 -5.82 -3.54 -13.72
N GLU A 46 -7.06 -4.02 -13.56
CA GLU A 46 -8.13 -3.22 -12.95
C GLU A 46 -7.85 -2.89 -11.48
N ASN A 47 -7.16 -3.77 -10.74
CA ASN A 47 -6.71 -3.47 -9.37
C ASN A 47 -5.79 -2.25 -9.35
N VAL A 48 -4.77 -2.22 -10.22
CA VAL A 48 -3.79 -1.12 -10.25
C VAL A 48 -4.42 0.20 -10.65
N VAL A 49 -5.30 0.21 -11.68
CA VAL A 49 -5.91 1.45 -12.17
C VAL A 49 -7.14 1.89 -11.36
N PHE A 50 -7.58 1.11 -10.40
CA PHE A 50 -8.81 1.34 -9.64
C PHE A 50 -8.86 2.74 -9.03
N GLY A 51 -7.82 3.12 -8.31
CA GLY A 51 -7.71 4.43 -7.67
C GLY A 51 -7.76 5.58 -8.69
N LEU A 52 -7.05 5.45 -9.80
CA LEU A 52 -7.08 6.45 -10.88
C LEU A 52 -8.48 6.62 -11.45
N ARG A 53 -9.20 5.52 -11.69
CA ARG A 53 -10.56 5.57 -12.24
C ARG A 53 -11.57 6.17 -11.26
N LEU A 54 -11.37 5.95 -9.96
CA LEU A 54 -12.23 6.50 -8.93
C LEU A 54 -12.06 8.02 -8.77
N HIS A 55 -10.82 8.50 -8.87
CA HIS A 55 -10.48 9.90 -8.54
C HIS A 55 -10.24 10.81 -9.74
N THR A 56 -10.23 10.27 -10.96
CA THR A 56 -9.99 11.04 -12.17
C THR A 56 -11.18 10.94 -13.13
N PRO A 57 -11.73 12.07 -13.65
CA PRO A 57 -12.79 12.03 -14.63
C PRO A 57 -12.40 11.17 -15.85
N ARG A 58 -13.31 10.31 -16.31
CA ARG A 58 -13.09 9.36 -17.43
C ARG A 58 -12.50 10.05 -18.69
N LEU A 59 -12.90 11.26 -18.98
CA LEU A 59 -12.42 12.03 -20.14
C LEU A 59 -10.91 12.37 -20.08
N ARG A 60 -10.32 12.33 -18.89
CA ARG A 60 -8.88 12.59 -18.68
C ARG A 60 -8.03 11.32 -18.64
N LEU A 61 -8.66 10.15 -18.55
CA LEU A 61 -7.97 8.85 -18.47
C LEU A 61 -7.77 8.27 -19.87
N LYS A 62 -6.63 8.57 -20.47
CA LYS A 62 -6.23 7.95 -21.74
C LYS A 62 -5.66 6.55 -21.48
N LYS A 63 -5.97 5.60 -22.37
CA LYS A 63 -5.53 4.20 -22.21
C LYS A 63 -4.02 4.08 -22.02
N TYR A 64 -3.22 4.76 -22.83
CA TYR A 64 -1.76 4.71 -22.74
C TYR A 64 -1.24 5.16 -21.36
N ALA A 65 -1.91 6.12 -20.71
CA ALA A 65 -1.52 6.60 -19.39
C ALA A 65 -1.85 5.58 -18.30
N LEU A 66 -2.95 4.84 -18.46
CA LEU A 66 -3.30 3.73 -17.57
C LEU A 66 -2.33 2.57 -17.76
N ASP A 67 -2.01 2.22 -19.00
CA ASP A 67 -1.05 1.15 -19.32
C ASP A 67 0.33 1.45 -18.73
N ALA A 68 0.81 2.69 -18.88
CA ALA A 68 2.07 3.15 -18.29
C ALA A 68 2.04 3.15 -16.75
N ALA A 69 0.92 3.50 -16.13
CA ALA A 69 0.77 3.44 -14.67
C ALA A 69 0.81 2.00 -14.18
N VAL A 70 0.18 1.05 -14.89
CA VAL A 70 0.20 -0.38 -14.56
C VAL A 70 1.62 -0.93 -14.65
N GLU A 71 2.30 -0.70 -15.77
CA GLU A 71 3.68 -1.13 -15.97
C GLU A 71 4.60 -0.59 -14.88
N LYS A 72 4.53 0.73 -14.62
CA LYS A 72 5.35 1.37 -13.60
C LYS A 72 5.10 0.76 -12.22
N SER A 73 3.83 0.68 -11.80
CA SER A 73 3.50 0.20 -10.46
C SER A 73 3.85 -1.27 -10.25
N LEU A 74 3.67 -2.12 -11.26
CA LEU A 74 4.06 -3.53 -11.16
C LEU A 74 5.58 -3.73 -11.20
N LYS A 75 6.32 -2.88 -11.90
CA LYS A 75 7.79 -2.87 -11.84
C LYS A 75 8.28 -2.48 -10.46
N GLU A 76 7.67 -1.47 -9.86
CA GLU A 76 8.06 -0.92 -8.56
C GLU A 76 7.85 -1.90 -7.39
N VAL A 77 6.99 -2.92 -7.57
CA VAL A 77 6.78 -4.01 -6.61
C VAL A 77 7.30 -5.36 -7.11
N GLY A 78 8.15 -5.40 -8.14
CA GLY A 78 8.75 -6.62 -8.66
C GLY A 78 7.78 -7.65 -9.25
N LEU A 79 6.58 -7.23 -9.71
CA LEU A 79 5.57 -8.13 -10.28
C LEU A 79 5.47 -8.07 -11.81
N TRP A 80 6.17 -7.13 -12.47
CA TRP A 80 5.97 -6.90 -13.90
C TRP A 80 6.33 -8.10 -14.76
N ASP A 81 7.49 -8.68 -14.55
CA ASP A 81 7.97 -9.78 -15.40
C ASP A 81 7.12 -11.03 -15.28
N ASP A 82 6.55 -11.27 -14.11
CA ASP A 82 5.64 -12.39 -13.87
C ASP A 82 4.25 -12.19 -14.48
N LEU A 83 3.78 -10.94 -14.58
CA LEU A 83 2.37 -10.66 -14.85
C LEU A 83 2.10 -9.91 -16.16
N LYS A 84 3.11 -9.36 -16.84
CA LYS A 84 2.95 -8.54 -18.07
C LYS A 84 2.11 -9.20 -19.17
N ASP A 85 2.21 -10.51 -19.31
CA ASP A 85 1.48 -11.27 -20.34
C ASP A 85 0.11 -11.79 -19.88
N ARG A 86 -0.26 -11.56 -18.60
CA ARG A 86 -1.50 -12.03 -17.99
C ARG A 86 -2.19 -11.02 -17.09
N LEU A 87 -2.10 -9.74 -17.45
CA LEU A 87 -2.69 -8.64 -16.69
C LEU A 87 -4.21 -8.72 -16.51
N GLN A 88 -4.88 -9.50 -17.38
CA GLN A 88 -6.33 -9.70 -17.31
C GLN A 88 -6.74 -10.88 -16.42
N MET A 89 -5.78 -11.63 -15.87
CA MET A 89 -6.11 -12.69 -14.91
C MET A 89 -6.71 -12.10 -13.63
N ARG A 90 -7.54 -12.90 -12.97
CA ARG A 90 -8.19 -12.50 -11.74
C ARG A 90 -7.16 -12.36 -10.61
N ALA A 91 -7.16 -11.22 -9.93
CA ALA A 91 -6.16 -10.93 -8.89
C ALA A 91 -6.21 -11.89 -7.69
N THR A 92 -7.40 -12.45 -7.40
CA THR A 92 -7.57 -13.45 -6.34
C THR A 92 -6.95 -14.81 -6.66
N ASP A 93 -6.57 -15.07 -7.91
CA ASP A 93 -5.96 -16.33 -8.35
C ASP A 93 -4.41 -16.27 -8.27
N LEU A 94 -3.85 -15.13 -7.88
CA LEU A 94 -2.43 -14.95 -7.62
C LEU A 94 -2.00 -15.68 -6.33
N GLN A 95 -0.72 -15.99 -6.22
CA GLN A 95 -0.12 -16.44 -4.98
C GLN A 95 -0.22 -15.36 -3.89
N LEU A 96 -0.20 -15.75 -2.62
CA LEU A 96 -0.47 -14.83 -1.50
C LEU A 96 0.52 -13.66 -1.45
N GLU A 97 1.80 -13.92 -1.69
CA GLU A 97 2.83 -12.89 -1.81
C GLU A 97 2.53 -11.90 -2.95
N GLN A 98 2.19 -12.43 -4.14
CA GLN A 98 1.84 -11.60 -5.29
C GLN A 98 0.58 -10.76 -5.04
N GLN A 99 -0.40 -11.31 -4.30
CA GLN A 99 -1.57 -10.55 -3.86
C GLN A 99 -1.17 -9.40 -2.94
N GLN A 100 -0.26 -9.62 -2.00
CA GLN A 100 0.23 -8.58 -1.09
C GLN A 100 0.96 -7.47 -1.85
N LYS A 101 1.89 -7.83 -2.74
CA LYS A 101 2.58 -6.88 -3.62
C LYS A 101 1.60 -6.13 -4.52
N LEU A 102 0.56 -6.79 -5.03
CA LEU A 102 -0.49 -6.12 -5.81
C LEU A 102 -1.28 -5.11 -4.98
N CYS A 103 -1.54 -5.40 -3.69
CA CYS A 103 -2.18 -4.44 -2.79
C CYS A 103 -1.32 -3.18 -2.58
N ILE A 104 0.01 -3.31 -2.59
CA ILE A 104 0.95 -2.17 -2.58
C ILE A 104 0.87 -1.45 -3.95
N ALA A 105 1.04 -2.18 -5.06
CA ALA A 105 1.01 -1.62 -6.42
C ALA A 105 -0.26 -0.81 -6.71
N ARG A 106 -1.41 -1.21 -6.14
CA ARG A 106 -2.70 -0.51 -6.27
C ARG A 106 -2.68 0.91 -5.71
N LEU A 107 -1.83 1.20 -4.74
CA LEU A 107 -1.71 2.52 -4.11
C LEU A 107 -0.86 3.49 -4.96
N LEU A 108 0.18 2.98 -5.61
CA LEU A 108 1.23 3.77 -6.23
C LEU A 108 0.77 4.76 -7.32
N PRO A 109 -0.24 4.43 -8.18
CA PRO A 109 -0.74 5.37 -9.18
C PRO A 109 -1.31 6.66 -8.59
N LEU A 110 -1.76 6.65 -7.33
CA LEU A 110 -2.25 7.83 -6.63
C LEU A 110 -1.13 8.68 -6.05
N LYS A 111 0.13 8.18 -6.09
CA LYS A 111 1.33 8.83 -5.56
C LYS A 111 1.15 9.20 -4.08
N PRO A 112 0.89 8.23 -3.20
CA PRO A 112 0.76 8.51 -1.78
C PRO A 112 2.08 9.07 -1.24
N GLU A 113 2.01 9.91 -0.23
CA GLU A 113 3.20 10.40 0.50
C GLU A 113 3.52 9.50 1.69
N VAL A 114 2.48 8.85 2.24
CA VAL A 114 2.59 7.94 3.37
C VAL A 114 1.93 6.61 3.03
N ILE A 115 2.58 5.50 3.36
CA ILE A 115 2.03 4.15 3.25
C ILE A 115 2.03 3.51 4.64
N LEU A 116 0.84 3.25 5.16
CA LEU A 116 0.65 2.51 6.40
C LEU A 116 0.58 1.03 6.08
N MET A 117 1.33 0.21 6.81
CA MET A 117 1.34 -1.25 6.64
C MET A 117 1.07 -1.93 7.98
N ASP A 118 -0.03 -2.64 8.06
CA ASP A 118 -0.43 -3.39 9.25
C ASP A 118 -0.03 -4.86 9.09
N GLU A 119 1.03 -5.27 9.77
CA GLU A 119 1.60 -6.63 9.73
C GLU A 119 1.72 -7.23 8.31
N PRO A 120 2.30 -6.53 7.32
CA PRO A 120 2.16 -6.87 5.90
C PRO A 120 2.71 -8.23 5.49
N CYS A 121 3.53 -8.87 6.34
CA CYS A 121 4.16 -10.15 6.06
C CYS A 121 3.67 -11.29 6.94
N SER A 122 2.75 -11.06 7.88
CA SER A 122 2.34 -12.06 8.87
C SER A 122 1.66 -13.30 8.27
N ALA A 123 1.06 -13.17 7.08
CA ALA A 123 0.39 -14.25 6.36
C ALA A 123 1.30 -14.97 5.35
N LEU A 124 2.55 -14.52 5.18
CA LEU A 124 3.49 -15.00 4.17
C LEU A 124 4.48 -16.02 4.78
N ASP A 125 5.00 -16.89 3.95
CA ASP A 125 6.15 -17.73 4.28
C ASP A 125 7.45 -16.92 4.33
N VAL A 126 8.56 -17.56 4.64
CA VAL A 126 9.87 -16.90 4.78
C VAL A 126 10.34 -16.25 3.47
N ALA A 127 10.10 -16.92 2.34
CA ALA A 127 10.52 -16.41 1.03
C ALA A 127 9.67 -15.21 0.62
N GLY A 128 8.35 -15.29 0.76
CA GLY A 128 7.42 -14.20 0.48
C GLY A 128 7.62 -13.00 1.40
N THR A 129 7.92 -13.24 2.69
CA THR A 129 8.27 -12.19 3.63
C THR A 129 9.50 -11.42 3.15
N ARG A 130 10.57 -12.15 2.79
CA ARG A 130 11.80 -11.54 2.28
C ARG A 130 11.57 -10.73 1.03
N SER A 131 10.79 -11.26 0.10
CA SER A 131 10.45 -10.60 -1.15
C SER A 131 9.69 -9.28 -0.92
N VAL A 132 8.72 -9.24 -0.01
CA VAL A 132 8.00 -7.99 0.34
C VAL A 132 8.91 -7.01 1.10
N GLU A 133 9.80 -7.49 1.97
CA GLU A 133 10.78 -6.64 2.67
C GLU A 133 11.77 -5.99 1.70
N GLU A 134 12.23 -6.70 0.67
CA GLU A 134 13.09 -6.17 -0.38
C GLU A 134 12.40 -5.03 -1.14
N GLU A 135 11.12 -5.19 -1.50
CA GLU A 135 10.34 -4.12 -2.14
C GLU A 135 10.16 -2.89 -1.22
N MET A 136 9.88 -3.09 0.07
CA MET A 136 9.82 -1.98 1.03
C MET A 136 11.15 -1.22 1.08
N PHE A 137 12.26 -1.94 1.01
CA PHE A 137 13.58 -1.34 1.01
C PHE A 137 13.84 -0.49 -0.25
N GLU A 138 13.47 -1.00 -1.44
CA GLU A 138 13.59 -0.27 -2.71
C GLU A 138 12.70 0.98 -2.77
N MET A 139 11.57 0.96 -2.06
CA MET A 139 10.65 2.10 -1.95
C MET A 139 11.15 3.20 -0.99
N ARG A 140 12.21 2.95 -0.24
CA ARG A 140 12.81 3.89 0.71
C ARG A 140 13.25 5.20 0.03
N GLY A 141 12.99 6.32 0.69
CA GLY A 141 13.29 7.64 0.17
C GLY A 141 12.30 8.18 -0.87
N GLN A 142 11.41 7.32 -1.41
CA GLN A 142 10.30 7.75 -2.25
C GLN A 142 9.01 7.92 -1.47
N TYR A 143 8.81 7.09 -0.44
CA TYR A 143 7.61 7.06 0.40
C TYR A 143 7.99 7.09 1.88
N THR A 144 7.14 7.70 2.70
CA THR A 144 7.18 7.50 4.15
C THR A 144 6.40 6.23 4.48
N ILE A 145 7.09 5.18 4.94
CA ILE A 145 6.46 3.90 5.28
C ILE A 145 6.35 3.79 6.79
N VAL A 146 5.14 3.59 7.30
CA VAL A 146 4.88 3.30 8.72
C VAL A 146 4.38 1.87 8.81
N ILE A 147 5.15 1.00 9.46
CA ILE A 147 4.83 -0.42 9.60
C ILE A 147 4.51 -0.75 11.06
N VAL A 148 3.40 -1.46 11.27
CA VAL A 148 3.11 -2.13 12.53
C VAL A 148 3.50 -3.59 12.38
N THR A 149 4.34 -4.09 13.28
CA THR A 149 4.74 -5.50 13.29
C THR A 149 5.05 -5.96 14.70
N HIS A 150 4.71 -7.20 15.01
CA HIS A 150 5.17 -7.88 16.24
C HIS A 150 6.47 -8.66 16.02
N ASN A 151 7.00 -8.70 14.79
CA ASN A 151 8.25 -9.38 14.45
C ASN A 151 9.44 -8.43 14.62
N MET A 152 10.11 -8.52 15.76
CA MET A 152 11.26 -7.67 16.10
C MET A 152 12.42 -7.81 15.10
N ALA A 153 12.60 -9.01 14.52
CA ALA A 153 13.65 -9.22 13.51
C ALA A 153 13.31 -8.50 12.19
N GLN A 154 12.04 -8.46 11.81
CA GLN A 154 11.56 -7.67 10.68
C GLN A 154 11.79 -6.18 10.94
N ALA A 155 11.33 -5.66 12.08
CA ALA A 155 11.52 -4.26 12.45
C ALA A 155 13.00 -3.83 12.30
N ARG A 156 13.95 -4.63 12.80
CA ARG A 156 15.38 -4.35 12.67
C ARG A 156 15.90 -4.32 11.24
N ARG A 157 15.28 -5.09 10.33
CA ARG A 157 15.76 -5.15 8.93
C ARG A 157 15.25 -4.00 8.08
N VAL A 158 13.98 -3.59 8.30
CA VAL A 158 13.28 -2.70 7.35
C VAL A 158 13.11 -1.27 7.83
N SER A 159 13.30 -0.96 9.14
CA SER A 159 13.06 0.38 9.65
C SER A 159 14.32 1.21 9.83
N ASP A 160 14.17 2.52 9.67
CA ASP A 160 15.17 3.52 10.05
C ASP A 160 15.02 3.89 11.53
N GLU A 161 13.77 3.95 12.01
CA GLU A 161 13.39 4.27 13.38
C GLU A 161 12.34 3.27 13.88
N CYS A 162 12.38 2.96 15.17
CA CYS A 162 11.43 2.07 15.81
C CYS A 162 10.80 2.74 17.04
N ILE A 163 9.49 2.62 17.15
CA ILE A 163 8.74 2.94 18.35
C ILE A 163 8.26 1.62 18.97
N PHE A 164 8.61 1.40 20.22
CA PHE A 164 8.16 0.22 20.95
C PHE A 164 6.94 0.56 21.80
N MET A 165 5.85 -0.18 21.59
CA MET A 165 4.61 0.01 22.35
C MET A 165 4.32 -1.23 23.20
N LEU A 166 4.03 -1.02 24.48
CA LEU A 166 3.66 -2.06 25.41
C LEU A 166 2.41 -1.64 26.20
N LEU A 167 1.37 -2.44 26.18
CA LEU A 167 0.09 -2.20 26.89
C LEU A 167 -0.53 -0.81 26.59
N GLY A 168 -0.31 -0.28 25.39
CA GLY A 168 -0.85 1.01 24.96
C GLY A 168 0.03 2.22 25.32
N GLU A 169 1.21 1.99 25.87
CA GLU A 169 2.21 3.01 26.21
C GLU A 169 3.45 2.90 25.31
N VAL A 170 4.14 4.02 25.05
CA VAL A 170 5.39 4.14 24.29
C VAL A 170 6.57 4.13 25.24
#